data_442eb6ef78bfc15a421f9f07455f1839
#
_entry.id   442eb6ef78bfc15a421f9f07455f1839
#
_cell.length_a   1.000
_cell.length_b   1.000
_cell.length_c   1.000
_cell.angle_alpha   90.00
_cell.angle_beta   90.00
_cell.angle_gamma   90.00
#
_symmetry.space_group_name_H-M   'P 1'
#
loop_
_entity.id
_entity.type
_entity.pdbx_description
1 polymer ?
#
loop_
_entity_poly.entity_id
_entity_poly.type
_entity_poly.pdbx_seq_one_letter_code
_entity_poly.pdbx_strand_id
1 'polypeptide(L)'
;MNAEIGVFGGSGFYSFLDEVEEVEVGTPYGKPSASFVVGKLAGRRVAFCPRHGRRHELPPHAIPYRANLWAMRELGVEWILGPTASGALRPDLALGEFVVCDQLVDLTRGRADTFYDGPETTHVSAADPYCPLLRGVLVETARSLAIPVRDGGTVVTIQGPRFATRAESRWYASLGEVINMTAYPEGHLARELELCYANVSTITDHDVGVKGQEPVSAETVVRVFEENNARLRQLLFAAIPKIPHERPEHLCSTALRGARVTPP
;
A
#
# COMPACT_ATOMS: atom_id res chain seq x y z
N MET A 1 4.99 -6.35 -22.03
CA MET A 1 3.65 -6.80 -21.56
C MET A 1 3.12 -5.74 -20.62
N ASN A 2 1.90 -5.27 -20.81
CA ASN A 2 1.39 -4.14 -20.03
C ASN A 2 0.34 -4.64 -19.03
N ALA A 3 0.42 -4.18 -17.79
CA ALA A 3 -0.63 -4.28 -16.78
C ALA A 3 -1.16 -2.88 -16.49
N GLU A 4 -2.48 -2.75 -16.28
CA GLU A 4 -3.11 -1.46 -15.96
C GLU A 4 -3.11 -1.21 -14.45
N ILE A 5 -3.20 -2.28 -13.66
CA ILE A 5 -3.41 -2.25 -12.22
C ILE A 5 -2.31 -3.05 -11.54
N GLY A 6 -1.68 -2.47 -10.53
CA GLY A 6 -0.74 -3.13 -9.63
C GLY A 6 -1.38 -3.46 -8.31
N VAL A 7 -1.04 -4.61 -7.74
CA VAL A 7 -1.47 -5.01 -6.41
C VAL A 7 -0.27 -5.51 -5.61
N PHE A 8 -0.05 -4.96 -4.44
CA PHE A 8 0.87 -5.56 -3.48
C PHE A 8 0.18 -6.70 -2.75
N GLY A 9 0.51 -7.94 -3.10
CA GLY A 9 -0.13 -9.13 -2.54
C GLY A 9 0.68 -10.40 -2.77
N GLY A 10 0.58 -11.33 -1.84
CA GLY A 10 1.24 -12.64 -1.91
C GLY A 10 0.46 -13.70 -2.70
N SER A 11 0.93 -14.97 -2.62
CA SER A 11 0.42 -16.12 -3.40
C SER A 11 -1.08 -16.36 -3.31
N GLY A 12 -1.73 -15.94 -2.22
CA GLY A 12 -3.17 -16.08 -2.06
C GLY A 12 -4.02 -15.21 -3.00
N PHE A 13 -3.42 -14.26 -3.74
CA PHE A 13 -4.16 -13.33 -4.61
C PHE A 13 -4.16 -13.73 -6.08
N TYR A 14 -3.12 -14.37 -6.59
CA TYR A 14 -3.01 -14.66 -8.03
C TYR A 14 -3.49 -16.05 -8.46
N SER A 15 -3.93 -16.88 -7.52
CA SER A 15 -4.51 -18.21 -7.84
C SER A 15 -5.86 -18.15 -8.59
N PHE A 16 -6.43 -16.93 -8.75
CA PHE A 16 -7.73 -16.69 -9.39
C PHE A 16 -7.62 -15.88 -10.68
N LEU A 17 -6.38 -15.64 -11.14
CA LEU A 17 -6.17 -14.93 -12.40
C LEU A 17 -6.22 -15.90 -13.58
N ASP A 18 -6.75 -15.41 -14.68
CA ASP A 18 -6.61 -16.05 -15.99
C ASP A 18 -5.32 -15.60 -16.68
N GLU A 19 -4.82 -16.40 -17.62
CA GLU A 19 -3.64 -16.09 -18.44
C GLU A 19 -2.42 -15.63 -17.62
N VAL A 20 -2.08 -16.39 -16.58
CA VAL A 20 -1.02 -16.06 -15.63
C VAL A 20 0.37 -16.27 -16.24
N GLU A 21 1.22 -15.28 -16.08
CA GLU A 21 2.64 -15.34 -16.44
C GLU A 21 3.51 -14.73 -15.32
N GLU A 22 4.72 -15.25 -15.14
CA GLU A 22 5.75 -14.63 -14.31
C GLU A 22 6.62 -13.71 -15.15
N VAL A 23 6.81 -12.47 -14.66
CA VAL A 23 7.58 -11.44 -15.37
C VAL A 23 8.69 -10.93 -14.48
N GLU A 24 9.93 -11.09 -14.92
CA GLU A 24 11.08 -10.41 -14.30
C GLU A 24 11.25 -9.02 -14.93
N VAL A 25 11.38 -8.01 -14.09
CA VAL A 25 11.57 -6.62 -14.52
C VAL A 25 12.90 -6.11 -13.98
N GLY A 26 13.79 -5.74 -14.87
CA GLY A 26 15.04 -5.05 -14.51
C GLY A 26 14.76 -3.60 -14.16
N THR A 27 15.40 -3.08 -13.12
CA THR A 27 15.27 -1.68 -12.71
C THR A 27 16.63 -1.05 -12.40
N PRO A 28 16.78 0.28 -12.53
CA PRO A 28 18.00 0.99 -12.13
C PRO A 28 18.23 0.98 -10.62
N TYR A 29 17.24 0.54 -9.83
CA TYR A 29 17.26 0.49 -8.37
C TYR A 29 17.51 -0.91 -7.83
N GLY A 30 17.95 -1.84 -8.67
CA GLY A 30 18.19 -3.23 -8.31
C GLY A 30 17.00 -4.13 -8.61
N LYS A 31 17.00 -5.32 -8.03
CA LYS A 31 15.92 -6.31 -8.23
C LYS A 31 14.70 -5.95 -7.36
N PRO A 32 13.48 -6.08 -7.89
CA PRO A 32 12.26 -6.08 -7.09
C PRO A 32 12.24 -7.20 -6.03
N SER A 33 11.29 -7.13 -5.11
CA SER A 33 11.12 -8.15 -4.05
C SER A 33 10.97 -9.57 -4.57
N ALA A 34 10.39 -9.73 -5.76
CA ALA A 34 10.29 -10.98 -6.51
C ALA A 34 9.87 -10.68 -7.96
N SER A 35 9.84 -11.72 -8.82
CA SER A 35 9.15 -11.63 -10.11
C SER A 35 7.68 -11.28 -9.90
N PHE A 36 7.15 -10.47 -10.79
CA PHE A 36 5.74 -10.12 -10.81
C PHE A 36 4.91 -11.28 -11.37
N VAL A 37 3.71 -11.43 -10.85
CA VAL A 37 2.72 -12.32 -11.45
C VAL A 37 1.71 -11.44 -12.19
N VAL A 38 1.68 -11.53 -13.50
CA VAL A 38 0.77 -10.77 -14.35
C VAL A 38 -0.31 -11.69 -14.90
N GLY A 39 -1.56 -11.25 -14.85
CA GLY A 39 -2.68 -12.05 -15.35
C GLY A 39 -3.90 -11.18 -15.62
N LYS A 40 -5.02 -11.82 -15.93
CA LYS A 40 -6.30 -11.14 -16.16
C LYS A 40 -7.27 -11.39 -15.00
N LEU A 41 -7.96 -10.35 -14.59
CA LEU A 41 -9.08 -10.40 -13.66
C LEU A 41 -10.23 -9.55 -14.20
N ALA A 42 -11.37 -10.17 -14.47
CA ALA A 42 -12.55 -9.51 -15.03
C ALA A 42 -12.22 -8.67 -16.30
N GLY A 43 -11.35 -9.19 -17.17
CA GLY A 43 -10.91 -8.53 -18.39
C GLY A 43 -9.82 -7.47 -18.23
N ARG A 44 -9.42 -7.12 -16.98
CA ARG A 44 -8.36 -6.15 -16.69
C ARG A 44 -7.03 -6.86 -16.47
N ARG A 45 -5.95 -6.32 -17.00
CA ARG A 45 -4.60 -6.84 -16.76
C ARG A 45 -4.06 -6.32 -15.43
N VAL A 46 -3.68 -7.24 -14.55
CA VAL A 46 -3.24 -6.96 -13.18
C VAL A 46 -1.85 -7.54 -12.95
N ALA A 47 -0.95 -6.76 -12.36
CA ALA A 47 0.37 -7.17 -11.93
C ALA A 47 0.41 -7.28 -10.39
N PHE A 48 0.75 -8.45 -9.88
CA PHE A 48 0.94 -8.68 -8.44
C PHE A 48 2.41 -8.70 -8.08
N CYS A 49 2.75 -7.99 -6.99
CA CYS A 49 4.08 -7.96 -6.40
C CYS A 49 4.02 -8.45 -4.95
N PRO A 50 4.69 -9.56 -4.59
CA PRO A 50 4.81 -9.97 -3.19
C PRO A 50 5.82 -9.04 -2.48
N ARG A 51 5.32 -7.98 -1.83
CA ARG A 51 6.10 -6.91 -1.20
C ARG A 51 7.24 -7.42 -0.33
N HIS A 52 6.98 -8.45 0.47
CA HIS A 52 7.94 -9.06 1.39
C HIS A 52 8.75 -10.22 0.80
N GLY A 53 8.71 -10.42 -0.53
CA GLY A 53 9.21 -11.63 -1.16
C GLY A 53 8.18 -12.78 -1.10
N ARG A 54 8.48 -13.88 -1.80
CA ARG A 54 7.51 -15.00 -1.94
C ARG A 54 7.32 -15.79 -0.64
N ARG A 55 8.32 -15.82 0.23
CA ARG A 55 8.34 -16.55 1.51
C ARG A 55 8.38 -15.61 2.72
N HIS A 56 8.03 -14.34 2.51
CA HIS A 56 8.10 -13.30 3.54
C HIS A 56 9.51 -13.11 4.12
N GLU A 57 10.53 -13.25 3.28
CA GLU A 57 11.94 -13.17 3.65
C GLU A 57 12.46 -11.73 3.81
N LEU A 58 11.74 -10.74 3.30
CA LEU A 58 12.14 -9.33 3.37
C LEU A 58 11.42 -8.61 4.52
N PRO A 59 12.14 -8.21 5.58
CA PRO A 59 11.56 -7.36 6.62
C PRO A 59 11.23 -5.96 6.07
N PRO A 60 10.32 -5.20 6.72
CA PRO A 60 9.81 -3.92 6.19
C PRO A 60 10.87 -2.92 5.76
N HIS A 61 11.97 -2.82 6.49
CA HIS A 61 13.06 -1.88 6.21
C HIS A 61 14.01 -2.34 5.08
N ALA A 62 13.94 -3.61 4.67
CA ALA A 62 14.77 -4.19 3.61
C ALA A 62 14.02 -4.41 2.29
N ILE A 63 12.75 -4.02 2.22
CA ILE A 63 11.97 -4.08 0.99
C ILE A 63 12.58 -3.11 -0.04
N PRO A 64 12.85 -3.55 -1.28
CA PRO A 64 13.35 -2.68 -2.35
C PRO A 64 12.24 -1.82 -2.96
N TYR A 65 11.66 -0.90 -2.18
CA TYR A 65 10.50 -0.10 -2.56
C TYR A 65 10.67 0.62 -3.90
N ARG A 66 11.83 1.26 -4.14
CA ARG A 66 12.11 1.93 -5.42
C ARG A 66 12.06 0.95 -6.59
N ALA A 67 12.67 -0.21 -6.45
CA ALA A 67 12.66 -1.22 -7.50
C ALA A 67 11.23 -1.75 -7.76
N ASN A 68 10.45 -2.00 -6.70
CA ASN A 68 9.07 -2.48 -6.82
C ASN A 68 8.18 -1.48 -7.58
N LEU A 69 8.20 -0.20 -7.19
CA LEU A 69 7.37 0.83 -7.82
C LEU A 69 7.82 1.14 -9.25
N TRP A 70 9.14 1.18 -9.47
CA TRP A 70 9.68 1.36 -10.81
C TRP A 70 9.27 0.23 -11.76
N ALA A 71 9.39 -1.02 -11.30
CA ALA A 71 8.97 -2.17 -12.08
C ALA A 71 7.46 -2.15 -12.41
N MET A 72 6.60 -1.72 -11.49
CA MET A 72 5.17 -1.51 -11.79
C MET A 72 4.98 -0.48 -12.91
N ARG A 73 5.70 0.65 -12.86
CA ARG A 73 5.66 1.66 -13.92
C ARG A 73 6.12 1.09 -15.27
N GLU A 74 7.21 0.33 -15.31
CA GLU A 74 7.72 -0.31 -16.54
C GLU A 74 6.72 -1.33 -17.14
N LEU A 75 5.91 -1.96 -16.28
CA LEU A 75 4.80 -2.82 -16.71
C LEU A 75 3.59 -2.05 -17.22
N GLY A 76 3.60 -0.72 -17.16
CA GLY A 76 2.50 0.15 -17.61
C GLY A 76 1.40 0.36 -16.57
N VAL A 77 1.65 -0.01 -15.31
CA VAL A 77 0.68 0.20 -14.21
C VAL A 77 0.43 1.68 -13.99
N GLU A 78 -0.84 2.04 -13.86
CA GLU A 78 -1.29 3.39 -13.52
C GLU A 78 -1.99 3.45 -12.16
N TRP A 79 -2.55 2.34 -11.70
CA TRP A 79 -3.36 2.23 -10.47
C TRP A 79 -2.78 1.17 -9.55
N ILE A 80 -2.52 1.50 -8.29
CA ILE A 80 -1.91 0.58 -7.33
C ILE A 80 -2.81 0.41 -6.11
N LEU A 81 -3.16 -0.83 -5.81
CA LEU A 81 -3.82 -1.24 -4.58
C LEU A 81 -2.77 -1.76 -3.60
N GLY A 82 -2.62 -1.08 -2.48
CA GLY A 82 -1.62 -1.39 -1.44
C GLY A 82 -2.25 -1.90 -0.14
N PRO A 83 -2.75 -3.15 -0.10
CA PRO A 83 -3.24 -3.71 1.15
C PRO A 83 -2.12 -3.93 2.16
N THR A 84 -2.43 -3.70 3.44
CA THR A 84 -1.51 -3.89 4.56
C THR A 84 -2.23 -4.51 5.76
N ALA A 85 -1.53 -5.35 6.52
CA ALA A 85 -1.90 -5.65 7.90
C ALA A 85 -1.55 -4.44 8.76
N SER A 86 -2.44 -4.02 9.64
CA SER A 86 -2.27 -2.80 10.45
C SER A 86 -2.86 -2.98 11.84
N GLY A 87 -2.16 -2.46 12.84
CA GLY A 87 -2.67 -2.34 14.19
C GLY A 87 -3.61 -1.13 14.33
N ALA A 88 -4.66 -1.26 15.12
CA ALA A 88 -5.52 -0.15 15.50
C ALA A 88 -4.87 0.68 16.63
N LEU A 89 -4.77 1.99 16.43
CA LEU A 89 -4.38 2.95 17.47
C LEU A 89 -5.61 3.51 18.20
N ARG A 90 -6.80 3.17 17.74
CA ARG A 90 -8.10 3.61 18.24
C ARG A 90 -8.91 2.42 18.74
N PRO A 91 -9.55 2.53 19.92
CA PRO A 91 -10.34 1.41 20.48
C PRO A 91 -11.65 1.13 19.73
N ASP A 92 -12.12 2.06 18.93
CA ASP A 92 -13.37 1.96 18.16
C ASP A 92 -13.19 1.30 16.77
N LEU A 93 -11.97 0.93 16.39
CA LEU A 93 -11.69 0.11 15.21
C LEU A 93 -11.81 -1.38 15.54
N ALA A 94 -12.61 -2.11 14.82
CA ALA A 94 -12.81 -3.54 15.04
C ALA A 94 -11.76 -4.40 14.33
N LEU A 95 -11.41 -5.56 14.90
CA LEU A 95 -10.57 -6.54 14.22
C LEU A 95 -11.24 -7.00 12.92
N GLY A 96 -10.50 -7.01 11.82
CA GLY A 96 -10.99 -7.36 10.50
C GLY A 96 -11.77 -6.25 9.80
N GLU A 97 -11.93 -5.07 10.40
CA GLU A 97 -12.39 -3.87 9.71
C GLU A 97 -11.32 -3.38 8.73
N PHE A 98 -11.74 -2.79 7.61
CA PHE A 98 -10.83 -2.14 6.67
C PHE A 98 -10.84 -0.63 6.87
N VAL A 99 -9.65 -0.02 6.85
CA VAL A 99 -9.49 1.43 6.81
C VAL A 99 -8.86 1.80 5.47
N VAL A 100 -9.60 2.55 4.64
CA VAL A 100 -9.06 3.11 3.40
C VAL A 100 -8.46 4.47 3.73
N CYS A 101 -7.15 4.45 4.01
CA CYS A 101 -6.44 5.62 4.52
C CYS A 101 -6.47 6.80 3.54
N ASP A 102 -6.53 8.02 4.06
CA ASP A 102 -6.43 9.26 3.30
C ASP A 102 -5.19 10.10 3.67
N GLN A 103 -4.60 9.83 4.84
CA GLN A 103 -3.41 10.51 5.33
C GLN A 103 -2.35 9.54 5.85
N LEU A 104 -1.11 10.02 5.93
CA LEU A 104 -0.02 9.26 6.51
C LEU A 104 0.91 10.16 7.36
N VAL A 105 1.51 9.53 8.38
CA VAL A 105 2.64 10.08 9.12
C VAL A 105 3.82 9.11 8.98
N ASP A 106 4.95 9.62 8.50
CA ASP A 106 6.18 8.84 8.40
C ASP A 106 7.03 8.96 9.67
N LEU A 107 7.31 7.83 10.30
CA LEU A 107 8.25 7.67 11.40
C LEU A 107 9.33 6.63 11.06
N THR A 108 9.56 6.37 9.78
CA THR A 108 10.64 5.51 9.32
C THR A 108 11.98 6.27 9.31
N ARG A 109 13.06 5.58 9.02
CA ARG A 109 14.40 6.18 8.95
C ARG A 109 15.31 5.36 8.05
N GLY A 110 16.17 6.07 7.30
CA GLY A 110 17.20 5.46 6.47
C GLY A 110 16.67 4.62 5.30
N ARG A 111 15.40 4.78 4.91
CA ARG A 111 14.86 4.19 3.71
C ARG A 111 15.21 5.03 2.49
N ALA A 112 15.44 4.39 1.35
CA ALA A 112 15.52 5.08 0.07
C ALA A 112 14.09 5.44 -0.37
N ASP A 113 13.68 6.68 -0.15
CA ASP A 113 12.30 7.15 -0.21
C ASP A 113 12.04 8.18 -1.31
N THR A 114 12.99 8.40 -2.22
CA THR A 114 12.82 9.25 -3.40
C THR A 114 13.51 8.68 -4.62
N PHE A 115 13.02 9.00 -5.80
CA PHE A 115 13.69 8.77 -7.10
C PHE A 115 14.58 9.94 -7.51
N TYR A 116 14.53 11.06 -6.79
CA TYR A 116 15.18 12.33 -7.14
C TYR A 116 16.36 12.63 -6.21
N ASP A 117 17.37 11.73 -6.22
CA ASP A 117 18.59 11.85 -5.41
C ASP A 117 19.58 12.95 -5.92
N GLY A 118 19.15 13.78 -6.86
CA GLY A 118 19.95 14.82 -7.53
C GLY A 118 20.38 14.42 -8.97
N PRO A 119 21.05 15.33 -9.72
CA PRO A 119 21.39 16.71 -9.35
C PRO A 119 20.18 17.67 -9.38
N GLU A 120 19.05 17.28 -9.97
CA GLU A 120 17.82 18.08 -10.00
C GLU A 120 17.01 17.89 -8.72
N THR A 121 16.71 18.99 -8.03
CA THR A 121 15.84 18.95 -6.86
C THR A 121 14.38 18.92 -7.29
N THR A 122 13.63 17.96 -6.81
CA THR A 122 12.21 17.79 -7.13
C THR A 122 11.40 17.72 -5.84
N HIS A 123 10.44 18.62 -5.66
CA HIS A 123 9.55 18.71 -4.50
C HIS A 123 8.12 18.32 -4.89
N VAL A 124 7.78 17.06 -4.70
CA VAL A 124 6.42 16.56 -4.98
C VAL A 124 5.52 16.87 -3.81
N SER A 125 4.32 17.42 -4.08
CA SER A 125 3.33 17.68 -3.03
C SER A 125 2.81 16.36 -2.43
N ALA A 126 2.86 16.26 -1.10
CA ALA A 126 2.38 15.13 -0.32
C ALA A 126 1.17 15.49 0.57
N ALA A 127 0.51 16.64 0.31
CA ALA A 127 -0.64 17.09 1.10
C ALA A 127 -1.78 16.06 1.10
N ASP A 128 -2.04 15.43 -0.05
CA ASP A 128 -3.02 14.36 -0.23
C ASP A 128 -2.30 13.12 -0.76
N PRO A 129 -1.69 12.29 0.10
CA PRO A 129 -0.76 11.24 -0.31
C PRO A 129 -1.42 10.11 -1.11
N TYR A 130 -2.72 9.87 -0.92
CA TYR A 130 -3.45 8.78 -1.55
C TYR A 130 -4.42 9.28 -2.63
N CYS A 131 -4.61 8.45 -3.67
CA CYS A 131 -5.48 8.77 -4.80
C CYS A 131 -6.97 8.81 -4.39
N PRO A 132 -7.66 9.96 -4.47
CA PRO A 132 -9.06 10.06 -4.04
C PRO A 132 -10.01 9.23 -4.90
N LEU A 133 -9.72 9.08 -6.21
CA LEU A 133 -10.54 8.25 -7.10
C LEU A 133 -10.47 6.78 -6.71
N LEU A 134 -9.26 6.27 -6.49
CA LEU A 134 -9.06 4.87 -6.13
C LEU A 134 -9.61 4.56 -4.74
N ARG A 135 -9.47 5.50 -3.78
CA ARG A 135 -10.09 5.41 -2.46
C ARG A 135 -11.61 5.33 -2.56
N GLY A 136 -12.24 6.20 -3.36
CA GLY A 136 -13.69 6.18 -3.59
C GLY A 136 -14.19 4.84 -4.10
N VAL A 137 -13.52 4.28 -5.12
CA VAL A 137 -13.84 2.95 -5.66
C VAL A 137 -13.78 1.87 -4.58
N LEU A 138 -12.75 1.88 -3.74
CA LEU A 138 -12.58 0.89 -2.66
C LEU A 138 -13.68 1.01 -1.60
N VAL A 139 -13.96 2.22 -1.12
CA VAL A 139 -14.98 2.47 -0.08
C VAL A 139 -16.37 2.11 -0.57
N GLU A 140 -16.76 2.57 -1.76
CA GLU A 140 -18.07 2.27 -2.34
C GLU A 140 -18.24 0.76 -2.60
N THR A 141 -17.17 0.10 -3.04
CA THR A 141 -17.20 -1.35 -3.25
C THR A 141 -17.33 -2.10 -1.94
N ALA A 142 -16.59 -1.74 -0.89
CA ALA A 142 -16.71 -2.36 0.43
C ALA A 142 -18.13 -2.21 0.98
N ARG A 143 -18.70 -1.00 0.90
CA ARG A 143 -20.09 -0.73 1.32
C ARG A 143 -21.09 -1.58 0.55
N SER A 144 -20.94 -1.70 -0.77
CA SER A 144 -21.85 -2.53 -1.62
C SER A 144 -21.81 -4.02 -1.29
N LEU A 145 -20.69 -4.48 -0.72
CA LEU A 145 -20.47 -5.87 -0.29
C LEU A 145 -20.80 -6.09 1.20
N ALA A 146 -21.30 -5.07 1.90
CA ALA A 146 -21.49 -5.09 3.35
C ALA A 146 -20.20 -5.45 4.14
N ILE A 147 -19.05 -5.11 3.60
CA ILE A 147 -17.75 -5.27 4.26
C ILE A 147 -17.52 -4.06 5.19
N PRO A 148 -17.24 -4.29 6.49
CA PRO A 148 -16.94 -3.20 7.41
C PRO A 148 -15.74 -2.37 6.90
N VAL A 149 -15.98 -1.09 6.67
CA VAL A 149 -14.97 -0.18 6.13
C VAL A 149 -15.11 1.21 6.72
N ARG A 150 -13.97 1.78 7.12
CA ARG A 150 -13.81 3.19 7.49
C ARG A 150 -13.24 3.95 6.29
N ASP A 151 -13.92 5.03 5.93
CA ASP A 151 -13.49 5.95 4.89
C ASP A 151 -12.63 7.05 5.52
N GLY A 152 -11.34 7.03 5.21
CA GLY A 152 -10.35 7.93 5.78
C GLY A 152 -9.72 7.40 7.07
N GLY A 153 -8.65 8.05 7.43
CA GLY A 153 -7.82 7.79 8.61
C GLY A 153 -6.33 7.92 8.26
N THR A 154 -5.58 8.41 9.25
CA THR A 154 -4.14 8.56 9.13
C THR A 154 -3.43 7.25 9.47
N VAL A 155 -2.60 6.75 8.56
CA VAL A 155 -1.69 5.65 8.87
C VAL A 155 -0.36 6.17 9.39
N VAL A 156 0.05 5.72 10.56
CA VAL A 156 1.38 5.96 11.12
C VAL A 156 2.29 4.83 10.64
N THR A 157 3.30 5.14 9.84
CA THR A 157 4.24 4.13 9.36
C THR A 157 5.52 4.17 10.18
N ILE A 158 5.81 3.07 10.89
CA ILE A 158 7.01 2.92 11.71
C ILE A 158 8.07 2.05 11.00
N GLN A 159 9.31 2.13 11.48
CA GLN A 159 10.44 1.43 10.85
C GLN A 159 10.29 -0.09 10.82
N GLY A 160 9.79 -0.71 11.89
CA GLY A 160 9.88 -2.16 12.03
C GLY A 160 11.34 -2.67 12.08
N PRO A 161 11.57 -4.01 12.12
CA PRO A 161 10.56 -5.05 12.20
C PRO A 161 9.97 -5.23 13.61
N ARG A 162 10.54 -4.57 14.66
CA ARG A 162 9.97 -4.63 16.00
C ARG A 162 8.63 -3.88 16.07
N PHE A 163 7.73 -4.39 16.88
CA PHE A 163 6.52 -3.68 17.24
C PHE A 163 6.82 -2.49 18.19
N ALA A 164 5.85 -1.61 18.36
CA ALA A 164 5.95 -0.46 19.23
C ALA A 164 6.04 -0.85 20.72
N THR A 165 6.72 -0.03 21.50
CA THR A 165 6.56 -0.06 22.97
C THR A 165 5.24 0.59 23.35
N ARG A 166 4.72 0.31 24.56
CA ARG A 166 3.49 0.95 25.08
C ARG A 166 3.57 2.47 25.12
N ALA A 167 4.77 3.03 25.32
CA ALA A 167 4.98 4.48 25.33
C ALA A 167 4.94 5.06 23.92
N GLU A 168 5.61 4.42 22.97
CA GLU A 168 5.56 4.79 21.56
C GLU A 168 4.13 4.69 21.00
N SER A 169 3.44 3.60 21.28
CA SER A 169 2.08 3.36 20.80
C SER A 169 1.09 4.42 21.32
N ARG A 170 1.18 4.82 22.59
CA ARG A 170 0.38 5.94 23.12
C ARG A 170 0.68 7.26 22.41
N TRP A 171 1.92 7.50 22.04
CA TRP A 171 2.29 8.67 21.27
C TRP A 171 1.76 8.58 19.83
N TYR A 172 1.90 7.42 19.17
CA TYR A 172 1.38 7.21 17.81
C TYR A 172 -0.14 7.37 17.73
N ALA A 173 -0.87 7.01 18.79
CA ALA A 173 -2.32 7.20 18.87
C ALA A 173 -2.76 8.68 18.86
N SER A 174 -1.83 9.62 19.14
CA SER A 174 -2.09 11.05 18.96
C SER A 174 -1.84 11.54 17.53
N LEU A 175 -1.23 10.70 16.66
CA LEU A 175 -0.85 11.03 15.30
C LEU A 175 -1.76 10.41 14.24
N GLY A 176 -2.43 9.30 14.56
CA GLY A 176 -3.24 8.60 13.57
C GLY A 176 -4.14 7.52 14.15
N GLU A 177 -4.87 6.86 13.25
CA GLU A 177 -5.87 5.84 13.57
C GLU A 177 -5.31 4.42 13.49
N VAL A 178 -4.38 4.19 12.56
CA VAL A 178 -3.79 2.87 12.30
C VAL A 178 -2.27 2.95 12.20
N ILE A 179 -1.62 1.83 12.49
CA ILE A 179 -0.16 1.71 12.44
C ILE A 179 0.25 0.55 11.56
N ASN A 180 1.26 0.76 10.72
CA ASN A 180 1.90 -0.31 9.95
C ASN A 180 3.39 -0.03 9.71
N MET A 181 4.02 -0.80 8.83
CA MET A 181 5.46 -0.70 8.58
C MET A 181 5.82 -0.49 7.12
N THR A 182 4.84 -0.40 6.19
CA THR A 182 5.11 -0.44 4.75
C THR A 182 4.38 0.61 3.90
N ALA A 183 3.41 1.34 4.45
CA ALA A 183 2.71 2.37 3.69
C ALA A 183 3.64 3.51 3.23
N TYR A 184 4.72 3.76 3.95
CA TYR A 184 5.82 4.62 3.55
C TYR A 184 7.12 3.79 3.39
N PRO A 185 7.90 4.03 2.34
CA PRO A 185 7.78 5.06 1.31
C PRO A 185 6.91 4.67 0.10
N GLU A 186 6.20 3.52 0.17
CA GLU A 186 5.49 2.95 -0.98
C GLU A 186 4.51 3.94 -1.65
N GLY A 187 3.62 4.57 -0.87
CA GLY A 187 2.67 5.55 -1.39
C GLY A 187 3.34 6.84 -1.91
N HIS A 188 4.42 7.29 -1.24
CA HIS A 188 5.18 8.46 -1.65
C HIS A 188 5.91 8.21 -2.99
N LEU A 189 6.61 7.10 -3.10
CA LEU A 189 7.30 6.70 -4.34
C LEU A 189 6.32 6.51 -5.51
N ALA A 190 5.13 5.99 -5.25
CA ALA A 190 4.09 5.92 -6.28
C ALA A 190 3.70 7.33 -6.77
N ARG A 191 3.58 8.31 -5.87
CA ARG A 191 3.31 9.71 -6.22
C ARG A 191 4.42 10.32 -7.07
N GLU A 192 5.68 10.07 -6.76
CA GLU A 192 6.82 10.56 -7.55
C GLU A 192 6.88 9.96 -8.97
N LEU A 193 6.28 8.79 -9.17
CA LEU A 193 6.12 8.18 -10.50
C LEU A 193 4.80 8.54 -11.18
N GLU A 194 4.03 9.48 -10.61
CA GLU A 194 2.69 9.85 -11.09
C GLU A 194 1.71 8.67 -11.16
N LEU A 195 1.87 7.67 -10.29
CA LEU A 195 0.98 6.53 -10.16
C LEU A 195 -0.12 6.82 -9.12
N CYS A 196 -1.33 6.36 -9.38
CA CYS A 196 -2.41 6.35 -8.41
C CYS A 196 -2.17 5.25 -7.39
N TYR A 197 -2.19 5.59 -6.10
CA TYR A 197 -2.00 4.61 -5.03
C TYR A 197 -3.06 4.78 -3.96
N ALA A 198 -3.64 3.67 -3.49
CA ALA A 198 -4.52 3.66 -2.32
C ALA A 198 -4.09 2.56 -1.34
N ASN A 199 -3.99 2.94 -0.05
CA ASN A 199 -3.75 2.00 1.03
C ASN A 199 -5.07 1.46 1.57
N VAL A 200 -5.15 0.14 1.77
CA VAL A 200 -6.23 -0.55 2.48
C VAL A 200 -5.63 -1.26 3.68
N SER A 201 -5.81 -0.70 4.85
CA SER A 201 -5.36 -1.26 6.12
C SER A 201 -6.39 -2.25 6.64
N THR A 202 -6.02 -3.53 6.77
CA THR A 202 -6.81 -4.54 7.49
C THR A 202 -6.41 -4.50 8.95
N ILE A 203 -7.35 -4.28 9.84
CA ILE A 203 -7.08 -4.25 11.29
C ILE A 203 -6.86 -5.67 11.79
N THR A 204 -5.62 -5.97 12.19
CA THR A 204 -5.19 -7.29 12.65
C THR A 204 -5.08 -7.39 14.17
N ASP A 205 -4.91 -6.26 14.85
CA ASP A 205 -4.72 -6.17 16.29
C ASP A 205 -5.06 -4.76 16.78
N HIS A 206 -5.21 -4.62 18.10
CA HIS A 206 -5.13 -3.33 18.74
C HIS A 206 -3.70 -3.15 19.25
N ASP A 207 -3.05 -2.07 18.85
CA ASP A 207 -1.68 -1.83 19.28
C ASP A 207 -1.58 -1.66 20.81
N VAL A 208 -0.43 -1.98 21.36
CA VAL A 208 -0.19 -2.09 22.82
C VAL A 208 -0.46 -0.81 23.64
N GLY A 209 -0.61 0.34 22.97
CA GLY A 209 -0.99 1.60 23.59
C GLY A 209 -2.47 1.70 23.96
N VAL A 210 -3.33 0.91 23.29
CA VAL A 210 -4.75 0.83 23.60
C VAL A 210 -4.91 0.13 24.96
N LYS A 211 -5.69 0.73 25.86
CA LYS A 211 -5.82 0.24 27.23
C LYS A 211 -6.35 -1.20 27.29
N GLY A 212 -5.67 -2.05 28.06
CA GLY A 212 -6.07 -3.44 28.28
C GLY A 212 -5.58 -4.41 27.20
N GLN A 213 -4.79 -3.95 26.21
CA GLN A 213 -4.30 -4.83 25.17
C GLN A 213 -3.02 -5.58 25.58
N GLU A 214 -2.97 -6.85 25.21
CA GLU A 214 -1.79 -7.69 25.32
C GLU A 214 -0.70 -7.29 24.29
N PRO A 215 0.56 -7.68 24.52
CA PRO A 215 1.61 -7.46 23.53
C PRO A 215 1.26 -8.03 22.16
N VAL A 216 1.45 -7.24 21.10
CA VAL A 216 1.26 -7.68 19.73
C VAL A 216 2.27 -8.77 19.38
N SER A 217 1.82 -9.87 18.79
CA SER A 217 2.67 -10.95 18.28
C SER A 217 2.52 -11.11 16.77
N ALA A 218 3.60 -11.50 16.11
CA ALA A 218 3.58 -11.78 14.68
C ALA A 218 2.57 -12.90 14.34
N GLU A 219 2.45 -13.91 15.19
CA GLU A 219 1.51 -15.01 15.03
C GLU A 219 0.06 -14.53 15.00
N THR A 220 -0.33 -13.65 15.95
CA THR A 220 -1.68 -13.07 16.00
C THR A 220 -1.96 -12.23 14.75
N VAL A 221 -1.00 -11.38 14.34
CA VAL A 221 -1.13 -10.54 13.14
C VAL A 221 -1.34 -11.41 11.88
N VAL A 222 -0.51 -12.44 11.69
CA VAL A 222 -0.62 -13.34 10.54
C VAL A 222 -1.96 -14.07 10.55
N ARG A 223 -2.36 -14.66 11.67
CA ARG A 223 -3.62 -15.40 11.80
C ARG A 223 -4.84 -14.52 11.47
N VAL A 224 -4.94 -13.34 12.07
CA VAL A 224 -6.07 -12.43 11.83
C VAL A 224 -6.05 -11.91 10.39
N PHE A 225 -4.88 -11.64 9.83
CA PHE A 225 -4.77 -11.26 8.42
C PHE A 225 -5.25 -12.38 7.49
N GLU A 226 -4.85 -13.62 7.74
CA GLU A 226 -5.30 -14.79 6.95
C GLU A 226 -6.82 -15.01 7.07
N GLU A 227 -7.39 -14.90 8.26
CA GLU A 227 -8.84 -14.99 8.50
C GLU A 227 -9.62 -13.94 7.69
N ASN A 228 -9.04 -12.77 7.45
CA ASN A 228 -9.65 -11.70 6.69
C ASN A 228 -9.25 -11.66 5.20
N ASN A 229 -8.34 -12.53 4.79
CA ASN A 229 -7.79 -12.55 3.44
C ASN A 229 -8.87 -12.80 2.37
N ALA A 230 -9.89 -13.63 2.70
CA ALA A 230 -11.01 -13.89 1.80
C ALA A 230 -11.84 -12.60 1.54
N ARG A 231 -12.12 -11.82 2.59
CA ARG A 231 -12.85 -10.54 2.48
C ARG A 231 -12.02 -9.48 1.73
N LEU A 232 -10.72 -9.43 2.01
CA LEU A 232 -9.82 -8.53 1.30
C LEU A 232 -9.76 -8.87 -0.20
N ARG A 233 -9.64 -10.13 -0.56
CA ARG A 233 -9.70 -10.58 -1.96
C ARG A 233 -11.04 -10.22 -2.59
N GLN A 234 -12.15 -10.49 -1.90
CA GLN A 234 -13.49 -10.15 -2.38
C GLN A 234 -13.60 -8.64 -2.68
N LEU A 235 -13.09 -7.79 -1.78
CA LEU A 235 -13.05 -6.35 -1.98
C LEU A 235 -12.22 -5.97 -3.20
N LEU A 236 -10.97 -6.43 -3.28
CA LEU A 236 -10.06 -6.05 -4.36
C LEU A 236 -10.57 -6.54 -5.72
N PHE A 237 -11.07 -7.76 -5.79
CA PHE A 237 -11.57 -8.34 -7.04
C PHE A 237 -12.85 -7.66 -7.54
N ALA A 238 -13.71 -7.21 -6.62
CA ALA A 238 -14.90 -6.45 -6.98
C ALA A 238 -14.58 -4.96 -7.30
N ALA A 239 -13.49 -4.42 -6.76
CA ALA A 239 -13.05 -3.05 -7.02
C ALA A 239 -12.32 -2.92 -8.37
N ILE A 240 -11.47 -3.89 -8.74
CA ILE A 240 -10.65 -3.86 -9.95
C ILE A 240 -11.46 -3.53 -11.23
N PRO A 241 -12.59 -4.18 -11.53
CA PRO A 241 -13.39 -3.85 -12.71
C PRO A 241 -14.06 -2.47 -12.67
N LYS A 242 -14.14 -1.83 -11.50
CA LYS A 242 -14.74 -0.50 -11.30
C LYS A 242 -13.72 0.64 -11.43
N ILE A 243 -12.43 0.31 -11.43
CA ILE A 243 -11.37 1.31 -11.65
C ILE A 243 -11.50 1.85 -13.07
N PRO A 244 -11.46 3.17 -13.30
CA PRO A 244 -11.56 3.74 -14.64
C PRO A 244 -10.54 3.13 -15.61
N HIS A 245 -10.94 2.88 -16.85
CA HIS A 245 -10.03 2.42 -17.90
C HIS A 245 -9.09 3.54 -18.35
N GLU A 246 -9.60 4.75 -18.44
CA GLU A 246 -8.81 5.93 -18.74
C GLU A 246 -8.59 6.72 -17.47
N ARG A 247 -7.35 7.07 -17.22
CA ARG A 247 -6.99 7.88 -16.06
C ARG A 247 -7.20 9.36 -16.38
N PRO A 248 -8.15 10.03 -15.71
CA PRO A 248 -8.33 11.46 -15.90
C PRO A 248 -7.11 12.25 -15.41
N GLU A 249 -6.95 13.46 -15.90
CA GLU A 249 -5.99 14.40 -15.33
C GLU A 249 -6.43 14.78 -13.91
N HIS A 250 -5.58 14.53 -12.92
CA HIS A 250 -5.82 14.82 -11.52
C HIS A 250 -4.51 14.86 -10.72
N LEU A 251 -4.60 15.09 -9.41
CA LEU A 251 -3.43 15.30 -8.53
C LEU A 251 -2.34 14.20 -8.61
N CYS A 252 -2.67 12.95 -8.93
CA CYS A 252 -1.66 11.89 -9.07
C CYS A 252 -0.95 11.99 -10.43
N SER A 253 -1.71 12.11 -11.55
CA SER A 253 -1.17 12.13 -12.90
C SER A 253 -0.43 13.44 -13.26
N THR A 254 -0.46 14.43 -12.37
CA THR A 254 0.19 15.72 -12.55
C THR A 254 1.11 16.08 -11.39
N ALA A 255 1.52 15.09 -10.61
CA ALA A 255 2.29 15.30 -9.37
C ALA A 255 3.65 15.99 -9.63
N LEU A 256 4.24 15.79 -10.80
CA LEU A 256 5.52 16.38 -11.21
C LEU A 256 5.36 17.78 -11.87
N ARG A 257 4.13 18.21 -12.15
CA ARG A 257 3.90 19.51 -12.77
C ARG A 257 4.33 20.64 -11.82
N GLY A 258 5.39 21.36 -12.19
CA GLY A 258 5.95 22.42 -11.36
C GLY A 258 6.71 21.96 -10.10
N ALA A 259 6.98 20.65 -9.97
CA ALA A 259 7.71 20.09 -8.83
C ALA A 259 9.23 20.31 -8.91
N ARG A 260 9.78 20.47 -10.12
CA ARG A 260 11.22 20.65 -10.33
C ARG A 260 11.66 22.06 -10.04
N VAL A 261 12.74 22.20 -9.26
CA VAL A 261 13.42 23.48 -9.07
C VAL A 261 14.49 23.62 -10.16
N THR A 262 14.22 24.45 -11.15
CA THR A 262 15.23 24.84 -12.14
C THR A 262 16.09 25.92 -11.52
N PRO A 263 17.41 25.74 -11.37
CA PRO A 263 18.30 26.85 -10.94
C PRO A 263 18.19 28.00 -11.93
N PRO A 264 18.28 29.24 -11.48
CA PRO A 264 18.23 30.43 -12.34
C PRO A 264 19.37 30.45 -13.35
#